data_c71907531f9001ecb826b686a86f9df5
#
_entry.id   c71907531f9001ecb826b686a86f9df5
#
_cell.length_a   1.000
_cell.length_b   1.000
_cell.length_c   1.000
_cell.angle_alpha   90.00
_cell.angle_beta   90.00
_cell.angle_gamma   90.00
#
_symmetry.space_group_name_H-M   'P 1'
#
loop_
_entity.id
_entity.type
_entity.pdbx_description
1 polymer ?
#
loop_
_entity_poly.entity_id
_entity_poly.type
_entity_poly.pdbx_seq_one_letter_code
_entity_poly.pdbx_strand_id
1 'polypeptide(L)'
;TVDSADEKIRNIDYKQVKKSGLIGSGLGFTIGSEKKKDSYDTEETMQRGSTVGSIKGNVTIHAGQTASVRASDIIAGKDTLITGRNVDIESKDNTYRGKEEHEYKKSGLTVSLGGAAVNAARNVAAPVKRAGEVGDGRLKALYALQAGMNARDIQKNQKTDKAINKNNAVGINISLGSTGWKDNRETATQEAKGSTITAGKTAAIIAKEDMTVKGSTVNAQDIHLKAGNNIHILSSENRSTTIEDYKAKSGSIGASISKGGYGIGASYGKGKGQTEETTLTHTPSDITAKDTVSLSSGNDTLIRGGTVKGNKVTANAGRMSIESEQDKKNYKEKSKTSGLSISYTPGSAVTVSGGKGK
;
A
#
# COMPACT_ATOMS: atom_id res chain seq x y z
N THR A 1 -0.29 -11.83 -34.05
CA THR A 1 -0.36 -11.31 -32.70
C THR A 1 -0.07 -9.83 -32.73
N VAL A 2 -0.89 -9.04 -32.05
CA VAL A 2 -0.64 -7.64 -31.69
C VAL A 2 -0.38 -7.64 -30.19
N ASP A 3 0.86 -7.45 -29.76
CA ASP A 3 1.27 -7.64 -28.38
C ASP A 3 2.00 -6.40 -27.85
N SER A 4 1.93 -6.18 -26.54
CA SER A 4 2.72 -5.18 -25.83
C SER A 4 4.14 -5.67 -25.59
N ALA A 5 5.05 -4.73 -25.38
CA ALA A 5 6.39 -4.98 -24.89
C ALA A 5 6.51 -4.60 -23.40
N ASP A 6 7.32 -5.34 -22.67
CA ASP A 6 7.63 -5.02 -21.28
C ASP A 6 8.63 -3.87 -21.22
N GLU A 7 8.28 -2.78 -20.54
CA GLU A 7 9.21 -1.75 -20.10
C GLU A 7 9.54 -1.97 -18.63
N LYS A 8 10.81 -2.17 -18.34
CA LYS A 8 11.29 -2.43 -16.97
C LYS A 8 12.05 -1.24 -16.42
N ILE A 9 11.65 -0.79 -15.27
CA ILE A 9 12.28 0.32 -14.54
C ILE A 9 12.67 -0.19 -13.17
N ARG A 10 13.92 0.04 -12.78
CA ARG A 10 14.40 -0.24 -11.43
C ARG A 10 15.07 0.99 -10.86
N ASN A 11 14.63 1.39 -9.66
CA ASN A 11 15.22 2.49 -8.92
C ASN A 11 15.73 1.98 -7.57
N ILE A 12 16.98 2.30 -7.27
CA ILE A 12 17.57 2.01 -5.97
C ILE A 12 18.06 3.33 -5.39
N ASP A 13 17.53 3.68 -4.22
CA ASP A 13 18.01 4.82 -3.44
C ASP A 13 18.48 4.32 -2.07
N TYR A 14 19.65 4.76 -1.66
CA TYR A 14 20.25 4.39 -0.41
C TYR A 14 20.91 5.60 0.25
N LYS A 15 20.45 5.93 1.44
CA LYS A 15 21.01 7.01 2.23
C LYS A 15 21.36 6.51 3.63
N GLN A 16 22.62 6.69 4.02
CA GLN A 16 23.05 6.42 5.38
C GLN A 16 23.77 7.63 5.95
N VAL A 17 23.32 8.07 7.12
CA VAL A 17 23.95 9.15 7.88
C VAL A 17 24.39 8.59 9.22
N LYS A 18 25.69 8.73 9.52
CA LYS A 18 26.27 8.43 10.83
C LYS A 18 26.82 9.72 11.43
N LYS A 19 26.52 9.98 12.69
CA LYS A 19 27.06 11.08 13.47
C LYS A 19 27.65 10.54 14.75
N SER A 20 28.76 11.10 15.20
CA SER A 20 29.39 10.77 16.48
C SER A 20 29.89 12.04 17.16
N GLY A 21 29.98 12.02 18.49
CA GLY A 21 30.33 13.16 19.30
C GLY A 21 29.12 13.88 19.88
N LEU A 22 29.09 15.19 19.86
CA LEU A 22 28.02 16.01 20.41
C LEU A 22 26.86 16.12 19.43
N ILE A 23 25.71 15.54 19.78
CA ILE A 23 24.50 15.50 18.95
C ILE A 23 23.40 16.25 19.67
N GLY A 24 22.92 17.37 19.09
CA GLY A 24 21.80 18.13 19.63
C GLY A 24 20.51 17.31 19.61
N SER A 25 19.70 17.39 20.66
CA SER A 25 18.43 16.69 20.79
C SER A 25 17.36 17.56 21.46
N GLY A 26 16.83 18.53 20.73
CA GLY A 26 15.79 19.43 21.25
C GLY A 26 16.27 20.22 22.48
N LEU A 27 15.70 19.92 23.66
CA LEU A 27 16.05 20.59 24.95
C LEU A 27 17.28 19.94 25.62
N GLY A 28 18.25 19.43 24.83
CA GLY A 28 19.46 18.82 25.38
C GLY A 28 20.42 18.36 24.28
N PHE A 29 21.41 17.59 24.70
CA PHE A 29 22.38 17.01 23.79
C PHE A 29 22.74 15.59 24.20
N THR A 30 23.28 14.82 23.26
CA THR A 30 23.83 13.49 23.49
C THR A 30 25.28 13.46 23.05
N ILE A 31 26.17 12.99 23.92
CA ILE A 31 27.54 12.61 23.54
C ILE A 31 27.51 11.12 23.22
N GLY A 32 27.67 10.78 21.94
CA GLY A 32 27.50 9.39 21.52
C GLY A 32 27.47 9.21 20.03
N SER A 33 26.67 8.28 19.54
CA SER A 33 26.52 7.99 18.11
C SER A 33 25.06 7.95 17.69
N GLU A 34 24.81 8.39 16.46
CA GLU A 34 23.52 8.30 15.79
C GLU A 34 23.72 7.72 14.38
N LYS A 35 22.90 6.74 14.02
CA LYS A 35 22.84 6.18 12.67
C LYS A 35 21.41 6.28 12.16
N LYS A 36 21.26 6.83 10.96
CA LYS A 36 20.02 6.79 10.17
C LYS A 36 20.35 6.08 8.86
N LYS A 37 19.47 5.18 8.44
CA LYS A 37 19.54 4.49 7.16
C LYS A 37 18.15 4.52 6.53
N ASP A 38 18.10 4.97 5.30
CA ASP A 38 16.92 4.91 4.44
C ASP A 38 17.31 4.17 3.16
N SER A 39 16.54 3.20 2.75
CA SER A 39 16.78 2.41 1.54
C SER A 39 15.45 2.17 0.83
N TYR A 40 15.43 2.43 -0.47
CA TYR A 40 14.32 2.20 -1.37
C TYR A 40 14.82 1.37 -2.54
N ASP A 41 14.21 0.25 -2.82
CA ASP A 41 14.44 -0.59 -4.01
C ASP A 41 13.09 -0.84 -4.65
N THR A 42 12.88 -0.29 -5.84
CA THR A 42 11.63 -0.44 -6.58
C THR A 42 11.88 -1.02 -7.94
N GLU A 43 11.08 -1.98 -8.32
CA GLU A 43 11.06 -2.60 -9.63
C GLU A 43 9.65 -2.50 -10.21
N GLU A 44 9.55 -1.96 -11.40
CA GLU A 44 8.30 -1.77 -12.12
C GLU A 44 8.41 -2.38 -13.51
N THR A 45 7.39 -3.13 -13.92
CA THR A 45 7.23 -3.60 -15.30
C THR A 45 5.91 -3.05 -15.82
N MET A 46 5.99 -2.21 -16.84
CA MET A 46 4.83 -1.62 -17.52
C MET A 46 4.67 -2.21 -18.93
N GLN A 47 3.44 -2.47 -19.31
CA GLN A 47 3.11 -2.90 -20.66
C GLN A 47 3.05 -1.70 -21.60
N ARG A 48 3.91 -1.66 -22.60
CA ARG A 48 3.87 -0.71 -23.71
C ARG A 48 3.12 -1.34 -24.88
N GLY A 49 1.84 -0.97 -25.00
CA GLY A 49 0.94 -1.53 -26.02
C GLY A 49 1.36 -1.13 -27.44
N SER A 50 1.15 -2.04 -28.38
CA SER A 50 1.20 -1.77 -29.80
C SER A 50 -0.14 -1.21 -30.27
N THR A 51 -0.13 -0.39 -31.31
CA THR A 51 -1.36 0.14 -31.92
C THR A 51 -1.40 -0.22 -33.40
N VAL A 52 -2.50 -0.81 -33.82
CA VAL A 52 -2.82 -1.03 -35.24
C VAL A 52 -4.04 -0.17 -35.57
N GLY A 53 -3.90 0.79 -36.48
CA GLY A 53 -4.97 1.72 -36.70
C GLY A 53 -5.15 2.21 -38.15
N SER A 54 -6.39 2.60 -38.46
CA SER A 54 -6.78 3.30 -39.67
C SER A 54 -7.66 4.51 -39.31
N ILE A 55 -7.22 5.72 -39.61
CA ILE A 55 -7.92 6.93 -39.17
C ILE A 55 -9.30 7.10 -39.84
N LYS A 56 -9.42 6.78 -41.11
CA LYS A 56 -10.65 6.98 -41.92
C LYS A 56 -11.19 5.70 -42.56
N GLY A 57 -10.50 4.57 -42.42
CA GLY A 57 -10.81 3.32 -43.08
C GLY A 57 -11.07 2.20 -42.11
N ASN A 58 -10.98 0.99 -42.66
CA ASN A 58 -11.17 -0.26 -41.94
C ASN A 58 -9.84 -0.82 -41.43
N VAL A 59 -9.89 -1.65 -40.42
CA VAL A 59 -8.80 -2.51 -39.97
C VAL A 59 -9.26 -3.95 -40.12
N THR A 60 -8.49 -4.76 -40.85
CA THR A 60 -8.76 -6.19 -41.02
C THR A 60 -7.55 -6.99 -40.53
N ILE A 61 -7.77 -7.88 -39.59
CA ILE A 61 -6.77 -8.81 -39.06
C ILE A 61 -7.26 -10.22 -39.30
N HIS A 62 -6.49 -11.00 -40.07
CA HIS A 62 -6.78 -12.40 -40.34
C HIS A 62 -5.62 -13.26 -39.87
N ALA A 63 -5.90 -14.25 -39.02
CA ALA A 63 -4.93 -15.25 -38.58
C ALA A 63 -5.39 -16.65 -38.96
N GLY A 64 -4.51 -17.47 -39.53
CA GLY A 64 -4.80 -18.87 -39.84
C GLY A 64 -5.05 -19.71 -38.58
N GLN A 65 -4.41 -19.39 -37.49
CA GLN A 65 -4.54 -20.03 -36.18
C GLN A 65 -5.18 -19.07 -35.18
N THR A 66 -4.42 -18.50 -34.28
CA THR A 66 -4.94 -17.59 -33.23
C THR A 66 -4.66 -16.13 -33.59
N ALA A 67 -5.72 -15.32 -33.65
CA ALA A 67 -5.62 -13.88 -33.67
C ALA A 67 -5.57 -13.40 -32.21
N SER A 68 -4.41 -12.90 -31.78
CA SER A 68 -4.19 -12.49 -30.39
C SER A 68 -3.88 -11.00 -30.31
N VAL A 69 -4.57 -10.28 -29.41
CA VAL A 69 -4.37 -8.86 -29.08
C VAL A 69 -4.17 -8.78 -27.57
N ARG A 70 -2.97 -8.38 -27.13
CA ARG A 70 -2.63 -8.35 -25.71
C ARG A 70 -2.10 -6.99 -25.27
N ALA A 71 -2.77 -6.38 -24.31
CA ALA A 71 -2.47 -5.05 -23.77
C ALA A 71 -2.15 -4.02 -24.88
N SER A 72 -2.90 -4.06 -25.99
CA SER A 72 -2.64 -3.35 -27.24
C SER A 72 -3.93 -2.82 -27.85
N ASP A 73 -3.83 -1.86 -28.76
CA ASP A 73 -4.98 -1.15 -29.29
C ASP A 73 -5.22 -1.41 -30.77
N ILE A 74 -6.48 -1.60 -31.15
CA ILE A 74 -6.93 -1.64 -32.54
C ILE A 74 -7.95 -0.53 -32.74
N ILE A 75 -7.68 0.39 -33.66
CA ILE A 75 -8.49 1.58 -33.88
C ILE A 75 -8.85 1.72 -35.37
N ALA A 76 -10.12 1.63 -35.69
CA ALA A 76 -10.63 1.84 -37.06
C ALA A 76 -11.60 3.02 -37.12
N GLY A 77 -11.41 3.91 -38.06
CA GLY A 77 -12.35 5.01 -38.32
C GLY A 77 -13.70 4.55 -38.89
N LYS A 78 -13.75 3.32 -39.44
CA LYS A 78 -14.96 2.66 -39.91
C LYS A 78 -15.09 1.28 -39.25
N ASP A 79 -14.75 0.21 -39.93
CA ASP A 79 -15.02 -1.15 -39.50
C ASP A 79 -13.74 -1.85 -39.06
N THR A 80 -13.86 -2.67 -38.02
CA THR A 80 -12.82 -3.62 -37.59
C THR A 80 -13.29 -5.03 -37.84
N LEU A 81 -12.47 -5.83 -38.51
CA LEU A 81 -12.69 -7.25 -38.67
C LEU A 81 -11.49 -8.02 -38.13
N ILE A 82 -11.71 -8.85 -37.13
CA ILE A 82 -10.70 -9.76 -36.58
C ILE A 82 -11.17 -11.19 -36.74
N THR A 83 -10.36 -12.02 -37.41
CA THR A 83 -10.72 -13.42 -37.64
C THR A 83 -9.56 -14.35 -37.33
N GLY A 84 -9.88 -15.54 -36.84
CA GLY A 84 -8.92 -16.61 -36.55
C GLY A 84 -9.58 -17.99 -36.37
N ARG A 85 -8.76 -19.03 -36.18
CA ARG A 85 -9.29 -20.27 -35.62
C ARG A 85 -9.76 -19.97 -34.20
N ASN A 86 -8.89 -19.38 -33.38
CA ASN A 86 -9.23 -18.80 -32.11
C ASN A 86 -8.99 -17.28 -32.12
N VAL A 87 -9.69 -16.54 -31.28
CA VAL A 87 -9.46 -15.10 -31.10
C VAL A 87 -9.34 -14.79 -29.61
N ASP A 88 -8.19 -14.23 -29.22
CA ASP A 88 -7.89 -13.84 -27.85
C ASP A 88 -7.61 -12.33 -27.75
N ILE A 89 -8.44 -11.63 -26.98
CA ILE A 89 -8.30 -10.20 -26.69
C ILE A 89 -8.12 -10.08 -25.18
N GLU A 90 -6.88 -9.93 -24.76
CA GLU A 90 -6.54 -10.10 -23.35
C GLU A 90 -5.76 -8.91 -22.78
N SER A 91 -5.84 -8.77 -21.48
CA SER A 91 -4.94 -7.92 -20.70
C SER A 91 -3.59 -8.61 -20.48
N LYS A 92 -2.57 -7.80 -20.18
CA LYS A 92 -1.30 -8.22 -19.56
C LYS A 92 -1.05 -7.38 -18.31
N ASP A 93 -0.26 -7.91 -17.41
CA ASP A 93 -0.08 -7.29 -16.12
C ASP A 93 1.05 -6.26 -16.12
N ASN A 94 0.76 -5.06 -15.62
CA ASN A 94 1.75 -4.19 -15.04
C ASN A 94 2.08 -4.72 -13.65
N THR A 95 3.36 -4.76 -13.30
CA THR A 95 3.78 -5.19 -11.97
C THR A 95 4.64 -4.13 -11.30
N TYR A 96 4.43 -3.95 -10.00
CA TYR A 96 5.26 -3.11 -9.15
C TYR A 96 5.71 -3.92 -7.94
N ARG A 97 6.99 -3.81 -7.62
CA ARG A 97 7.59 -4.29 -6.37
C ARG A 97 8.37 -3.18 -5.74
N GLY A 98 8.06 -2.88 -4.49
CA GLY A 98 8.75 -1.88 -3.69
C GLY A 98 9.22 -2.48 -2.38
N LYS A 99 10.45 -2.16 -2.01
CA LYS A 99 11.02 -2.48 -0.70
C LYS A 99 11.60 -1.22 -0.09
N GLU A 100 11.04 -0.85 1.06
CA GLU A 100 11.47 0.29 1.85
C GLU A 100 12.04 -0.20 3.18
N GLU A 101 13.17 0.34 3.57
CA GLU A 101 13.80 0.04 4.85
C GLU A 101 14.25 1.35 5.51
N HIS A 102 13.74 1.59 6.72
CA HIS A 102 14.14 2.69 7.57
C HIS A 102 14.76 2.16 8.86
N GLU A 103 15.94 2.60 9.20
CA GLU A 103 16.62 2.23 10.45
C GLU A 103 17.11 3.48 11.17
N TYR A 104 16.83 3.54 12.46
CA TYR A 104 17.37 4.54 13.35
C TYR A 104 18.03 3.88 14.56
N LYS A 105 19.22 4.31 14.90
CA LYS A 105 19.92 3.92 16.13
C LYS A 105 20.59 5.14 16.74
N LYS A 106 20.48 5.29 18.05
CA LYS A 106 21.15 6.31 18.83
C LYS A 106 21.62 5.71 20.15
N SER A 107 22.84 5.98 20.53
CA SER A 107 23.40 5.56 21.83
C SER A 107 24.35 6.62 22.38
N GLY A 108 24.41 6.73 23.69
CA GLY A 108 25.33 7.64 24.33
C GLY A 108 24.82 8.23 25.64
N LEU A 109 25.60 9.14 26.19
CA LEU A 109 25.26 9.94 27.35
C LEU A 109 24.41 11.14 26.92
N THR A 110 23.18 11.21 27.39
CA THR A 110 22.26 12.29 27.09
C THR A 110 22.07 13.19 28.30
N VAL A 111 22.25 14.48 28.10
CA VAL A 111 21.90 15.52 29.08
C VAL A 111 20.76 16.34 28.51
N SER A 112 19.68 16.47 29.24
CA SER A 112 18.49 17.19 28.75
C SER A 112 17.76 17.88 29.90
N LEU A 113 17.05 18.97 29.58
CA LEU A 113 16.08 19.53 30.49
C LEU A 113 14.99 18.50 30.78
N GLY A 114 14.62 18.36 32.01
CA GLY A 114 13.61 17.44 32.54
C GLY A 114 12.72 18.15 33.55
N GLY A 115 12.07 17.37 34.38
CA GLY A 115 11.10 17.82 35.37
C GLY A 115 9.67 17.59 34.92
N ALA A 116 8.73 17.68 35.85
CA ALA A 116 7.34 17.29 35.63
C ALA A 116 6.67 18.10 34.53
N ALA A 117 6.90 19.39 34.43
CA ALA A 117 6.35 20.25 33.39
C ALA A 117 6.95 19.94 32.00
N VAL A 118 8.26 19.73 31.93
CA VAL A 118 8.95 19.42 30.67
C VAL A 118 8.52 18.03 30.14
N ASN A 119 8.42 17.05 31.03
CA ASN A 119 7.99 15.70 30.68
C ASN A 119 6.52 15.68 30.25
N ALA A 120 5.65 16.44 30.91
CA ALA A 120 4.26 16.60 30.52
C ALA A 120 4.13 17.20 29.11
N ALA A 121 4.84 18.26 28.80
CA ALA A 121 4.86 18.88 27.48
C ALA A 121 5.38 17.91 26.40
N ARG A 122 6.42 17.14 26.69
CA ARG A 122 6.95 16.12 25.75
C ARG A 122 5.96 14.99 25.46
N ASN A 123 5.25 14.52 26.48
CA ASN A 123 4.27 13.43 26.33
C ASN A 123 3.10 13.81 25.42
N VAL A 124 2.77 15.09 25.31
CA VAL A 124 1.78 15.59 24.37
C VAL A 124 2.40 15.87 22.99
N ALA A 125 3.56 16.53 22.97
CA ALA A 125 4.19 16.96 21.72
C ALA A 125 4.71 15.79 20.86
N ALA A 126 5.20 14.71 21.46
CA ALA A 126 5.78 13.59 20.72
C ALA A 126 4.75 12.85 19.84
N PRO A 127 3.56 12.46 20.34
CA PRO A 127 2.52 11.87 19.49
C PRO A 127 2.01 12.81 18.41
N VAL A 128 1.88 14.13 18.70
CA VAL A 128 1.46 15.13 17.70
C VAL A 128 2.47 15.22 16.57
N LYS A 129 3.77 15.27 16.89
CA LYS A 129 4.83 15.27 15.87
C LYS A 129 4.79 13.98 15.03
N ARG A 130 4.64 12.83 15.67
CA ARG A 130 4.50 11.53 14.98
C ARG A 130 3.31 11.49 14.05
N ALA A 131 2.15 12.01 14.48
CA ALA A 131 0.97 12.12 13.63
C ALA A 131 1.23 12.94 12.35
N GLY A 132 2.10 13.96 12.43
CA GLY A 132 2.52 14.75 11.26
C GLY A 132 3.47 14.03 10.30
N GLU A 133 4.23 13.05 10.78
CA GLU A 133 5.26 12.33 10.02
C GLU A 133 4.73 11.06 9.32
N VAL A 134 3.52 10.59 9.67
CA VAL A 134 2.93 9.35 9.15
C VAL A 134 2.01 9.64 7.98
N GLY A 135 2.11 8.84 6.91
CA GLY A 135 1.23 8.94 5.75
C GLY A 135 -0.19 8.38 5.97
N ASP A 136 -0.31 7.34 6.79
CA ASP A 136 -1.57 6.64 7.04
C ASP A 136 -2.52 7.44 7.94
N GLY A 137 -3.76 7.69 7.44
CA GLY A 137 -4.78 8.47 8.17
C GLY A 137 -5.25 7.83 9.48
N ARG A 138 -5.27 6.51 9.59
CA ARG A 138 -5.67 5.76 10.79
C ARG A 138 -4.60 5.87 11.86
N LEU A 139 -3.33 5.75 11.46
CA LEU A 139 -2.19 5.88 12.35
C LEU A 139 -2.06 7.34 12.85
N LYS A 140 -2.34 8.34 12.00
CA LYS A 140 -2.50 9.76 12.42
C LYS A 140 -3.56 9.91 13.49
N ALA A 141 -4.73 9.31 13.31
CA ALA A 141 -5.83 9.38 14.29
C ALA A 141 -5.45 8.72 15.63
N LEU A 142 -4.73 7.59 15.60
CA LEU A 142 -4.20 6.92 16.79
C LEU A 142 -3.22 7.81 17.57
N TYR A 143 -2.28 8.46 16.90
CA TYR A 143 -1.35 9.38 17.55
C TYR A 143 -2.05 10.63 18.08
N ALA A 144 -3.05 11.15 17.37
CA ALA A 144 -3.85 12.27 17.88
C ALA A 144 -4.65 11.88 19.12
N LEU A 145 -5.24 10.66 19.14
CA LEU A 145 -5.93 10.11 20.30
C LEU A 145 -4.96 9.93 21.49
N GLN A 146 -3.76 9.39 21.26
CA GLN A 146 -2.73 9.23 22.28
C GLN A 146 -2.29 10.58 22.86
N ALA A 147 -2.11 11.62 22.03
CA ALA A 147 -1.82 12.98 22.49
C ALA A 147 -2.95 13.54 23.36
N GLY A 148 -4.20 13.34 22.94
CA GLY A 148 -5.39 13.74 23.70
C GLY A 148 -5.52 13.03 25.06
N MET A 149 -5.25 11.71 25.09
CA MET A 149 -5.24 10.93 26.33
C MET A 149 -4.13 11.40 27.28
N ASN A 150 -2.92 11.61 26.78
CA ASN A 150 -1.81 12.12 27.56
C ASN A 150 -2.10 13.53 28.13
N ALA A 151 -2.72 14.41 27.34
CA ALA A 151 -3.14 15.74 27.80
C ALA A 151 -4.21 15.65 28.93
N ARG A 152 -5.17 14.73 28.77
CA ARG A 152 -6.22 14.48 29.79
C ARG A 152 -5.65 13.90 31.07
N ASP A 153 -4.66 13.00 30.99
CA ASP A 153 -4.00 12.44 32.16
C ASP A 153 -3.18 13.49 32.92
N ILE A 154 -2.53 14.42 32.20
CA ILE A 154 -1.88 15.57 32.80
C ILE A 154 -2.91 16.44 33.55
N GLN A 155 -4.07 16.71 32.94
CA GLN A 155 -5.13 17.51 33.57
C GLN A 155 -5.76 16.82 34.81
N LYS A 156 -5.92 15.49 34.77
CA LYS A 156 -6.38 14.71 35.93
C LYS A 156 -5.37 14.70 37.05
N ASN A 157 -4.08 14.52 36.74
CA ASN A 157 -3.02 14.49 37.74
C ASN A 157 -2.75 15.87 38.39
N GLN A 158 -3.16 16.97 37.75
CA GLN A 158 -3.15 18.31 38.37
C GLN A 158 -4.21 18.48 39.46
N LYS A 159 -5.26 17.67 39.47
CA LYS A 159 -6.33 17.70 40.49
C LYS A 159 -6.04 16.82 41.71
N THR A 160 -5.04 15.96 41.66
CA THR A 160 -4.55 15.16 42.78
C THR A 160 -3.22 15.72 43.26
N ASP A 161 -3.00 15.93 44.53
CA ASP A 161 -1.89 16.62 45.23
C ASP A 161 -0.42 16.19 44.91
N LYS A 162 -0.21 15.45 43.81
CA LYS A 162 1.12 15.24 43.22
C LYS A 162 1.44 16.21 42.07
N ALA A 163 0.84 17.37 42.13
CA ALA A 163 0.94 18.44 41.17
C ALA A 163 2.38 18.87 40.86
N ILE A 164 2.59 19.30 39.63
CA ILE A 164 3.75 20.09 39.21
C ILE A 164 3.89 21.26 40.15
N ASN A 165 4.84 21.19 41.08
CA ASN A 165 5.17 22.29 41.99
C ASN A 165 6.46 22.99 41.52
N LYS A 166 6.74 24.18 42.08
CA LYS A 166 7.93 24.97 41.70
C LYS A 166 9.25 24.23 41.88
N ASN A 167 9.28 23.18 42.74
CA ASN A 167 10.50 22.45 43.06
C ASN A 167 10.76 21.27 42.07
N ASN A 168 9.73 20.70 41.42
CA ASN A 168 9.87 19.62 40.50
C ASN A 168 9.53 19.94 39.03
N ALA A 169 9.07 21.19 38.78
CA ALA A 169 8.64 21.62 37.45
C ALA A 169 9.75 21.52 36.38
N VAL A 170 10.95 21.90 36.76
CA VAL A 170 12.13 21.90 35.87
C VAL A 170 13.30 21.21 36.56
N GLY A 171 14.06 20.45 35.82
CA GLY A 171 15.24 19.74 36.30
C GLY A 171 16.18 19.40 35.16
N ILE A 172 17.24 18.67 35.46
CA ILE A 172 18.20 18.14 34.51
C ILE A 172 18.11 16.61 34.57
N ASN A 173 17.99 15.97 33.41
CA ASN A 173 18.10 14.54 33.26
C ASN A 173 19.43 14.20 32.61
N ILE A 174 20.15 13.27 33.22
CA ILE A 174 21.38 12.71 32.68
C ILE A 174 21.13 11.19 32.52
N SER A 175 21.29 10.66 31.32
CA SER A 175 21.04 9.23 31.06
C SER A 175 22.06 8.67 30.10
N LEU A 176 22.52 7.46 30.38
CA LEU A 176 23.28 6.64 29.46
C LEU A 176 22.35 5.58 28.88
N GLY A 177 22.26 5.49 27.57
CA GLY A 177 21.34 4.54 26.97
C GLY A 177 21.45 4.40 25.47
N SER A 178 20.59 3.54 24.98
CA SER A 178 20.43 3.33 23.54
C SER A 178 18.95 3.27 23.17
N THR A 179 18.63 3.75 21.99
CA THR A 179 17.32 3.57 21.35
C THR A 179 17.52 3.28 19.88
N GLY A 180 16.68 2.45 19.35
CA GLY A 180 16.68 2.13 17.92
C GLY A 180 15.37 1.55 17.48
N TRP A 181 15.05 1.79 16.21
CA TRP A 181 13.92 1.17 15.54
C TRP A 181 14.30 0.83 14.10
N LYS A 182 13.61 -0.12 13.56
CA LYS A 182 13.69 -0.54 12.17
C LYS A 182 12.27 -0.77 11.67
N ASP A 183 11.99 -0.21 10.52
CA ASP A 183 10.75 -0.35 9.78
C ASP A 183 11.06 -0.88 8.39
N ASN A 184 10.38 -1.93 7.96
CA ASN A 184 10.46 -2.48 6.62
C ASN A 184 9.06 -2.52 6.04
N ARG A 185 8.93 -2.06 4.80
CA ARG A 185 7.70 -2.18 4.03
C ARG A 185 8.00 -2.85 2.70
N GLU A 186 7.28 -3.90 2.39
CA GLU A 186 7.32 -4.58 1.10
C GLU A 186 5.95 -4.46 0.45
N THR A 187 5.92 -3.96 -0.78
CA THR A 187 4.69 -3.82 -1.58
C THR A 187 4.88 -4.58 -2.88
N ALA A 188 3.91 -5.40 -3.23
CA ALA A 188 3.83 -6.05 -4.54
C ALA A 188 2.45 -5.79 -5.12
N THR A 189 2.40 -5.23 -6.34
CA THR A 189 1.16 -4.94 -7.04
C THR A 189 1.22 -5.54 -8.44
N GLN A 190 0.11 -6.13 -8.86
CA GLN A 190 -0.14 -6.63 -10.19
C GLN A 190 -1.46 -6.02 -10.65
N GLU A 191 -1.44 -5.30 -11.77
CA GLU A 191 -2.60 -4.59 -12.31
C GLU A 191 -2.76 -4.88 -13.80
N ALA A 192 -3.93 -5.35 -14.18
CA ALA A 192 -4.22 -5.71 -15.55
C ALA A 192 -4.33 -4.46 -16.45
N LYS A 193 -3.50 -4.39 -17.48
CA LYS A 193 -3.65 -3.46 -18.60
C LYS A 193 -4.37 -4.17 -19.75
N GLY A 194 -5.63 -3.78 -19.99
CA GLY A 194 -6.46 -4.34 -21.04
C GLY A 194 -6.02 -3.95 -22.44
N SER A 195 -6.57 -4.67 -23.41
CA SER A 195 -6.57 -4.30 -24.83
C SER A 195 -7.81 -3.49 -25.15
N THR A 196 -7.70 -2.58 -26.13
CA THR A 196 -8.84 -1.78 -26.59
C THR A 196 -9.06 -2.01 -28.09
N ILE A 197 -10.29 -2.36 -28.47
CA ILE A 197 -10.73 -2.40 -29.86
C ILE A 197 -11.80 -1.34 -30.06
N THR A 198 -11.54 -0.39 -30.92
CA THR A 198 -12.47 0.70 -31.23
C THR A 198 -12.75 0.73 -32.73
N ALA A 199 -14.03 0.71 -33.12
CA ALA A 199 -14.47 0.90 -34.47
C ALA A 199 -15.51 2.04 -34.56
N GLY A 200 -15.38 2.90 -35.56
CA GLY A 200 -16.31 4.00 -35.78
C GLY A 200 -17.71 3.51 -36.20
N LYS A 201 -17.81 2.34 -36.81
CA LYS A 201 -19.05 1.69 -37.23
C LYS A 201 -19.16 0.29 -36.64
N THR A 202 -18.63 -0.72 -37.28
CA THR A 202 -18.84 -2.11 -36.89
C THR A 202 -17.54 -2.74 -36.38
N ALA A 203 -17.60 -3.40 -35.22
CA ALA A 203 -16.56 -4.31 -34.76
C ALA A 203 -17.08 -5.76 -34.92
N ALA A 204 -16.54 -6.47 -35.90
CA ALA A 204 -16.81 -7.87 -36.13
C ALA A 204 -15.61 -8.73 -35.69
N ILE A 205 -15.81 -9.61 -34.71
CA ILE A 205 -14.79 -10.50 -34.18
C ILE A 205 -15.30 -11.92 -34.32
N ILE A 206 -14.60 -12.74 -35.12
CA ILE A 206 -15.07 -14.04 -35.55
C ILE A 206 -14.00 -15.09 -35.30
N ALA A 207 -14.28 -16.05 -34.46
CA ALA A 207 -13.49 -17.27 -34.24
C ALA A 207 -14.15 -18.48 -34.86
N LYS A 208 -13.37 -19.34 -35.51
CA LYS A 208 -13.90 -20.64 -35.98
C LYS A 208 -14.17 -21.59 -34.81
N GLU A 209 -13.41 -21.49 -33.75
CA GLU A 209 -13.52 -22.32 -32.54
C GLU A 209 -13.85 -21.40 -31.34
N ASP A 210 -12.89 -21.00 -30.58
CA ASP A 210 -13.10 -20.29 -29.31
C ASP A 210 -12.72 -18.80 -29.37
N MET A 211 -13.44 -18.01 -28.62
CA MET A 211 -13.16 -16.57 -28.43
C MET A 211 -13.05 -16.23 -26.94
N THR A 212 -11.98 -15.54 -26.59
CA THR A 212 -11.77 -14.99 -25.24
C THR A 212 -11.59 -13.48 -25.29
N VAL A 213 -12.37 -12.75 -24.49
CA VAL A 213 -12.16 -11.34 -24.18
C VAL A 213 -11.95 -11.24 -22.69
N LYS A 214 -10.73 -10.87 -22.25
CA LYS A 214 -10.38 -10.85 -20.83
C LYS A 214 -9.77 -9.51 -20.42
N GLY A 215 -10.42 -8.83 -19.45
CA GLY A 215 -9.98 -7.54 -18.90
C GLY A 215 -9.76 -6.48 -19.98
N SER A 216 -10.56 -6.50 -21.05
CA SER A 216 -10.35 -5.72 -22.26
C SER A 216 -11.64 -5.08 -22.75
N THR A 217 -11.52 -4.05 -23.59
CA THR A 217 -12.65 -3.22 -24.03
C THR A 217 -12.88 -3.34 -25.53
N VAL A 218 -14.14 -3.48 -25.95
CA VAL A 218 -14.57 -3.40 -27.35
C VAL A 218 -15.66 -2.34 -27.48
N ASN A 219 -15.41 -1.29 -28.27
CA ASN A 219 -16.31 -0.18 -28.49
C ASN A 219 -16.60 0.03 -29.97
N ALA A 220 -17.88 0.10 -30.36
CA ALA A 220 -18.28 0.40 -31.74
C ALA A 220 -19.71 0.98 -31.80
N GLN A 221 -20.20 1.32 -32.98
CA GLN A 221 -21.62 1.55 -33.21
C GLN A 221 -22.36 0.19 -33.11
N ASP A 222 -21.90 -0.83 -33.85
CA ASP A 222 -22.40 -2.19 -33.79
C ASP A 222 -21.26 -3.16 -33.47
N ILE A 223 -21.54 -4.19 -32.66
CA ILE A 223 -20.57 -5.22 -32.27
C ILE A 223 -21.13 -6.59 -32.59
N HIS A 224 -20.37 -7.38 -33.31
CA HIS A 224 -20.68 -8.79 -33.64
C HIS A 224 -19.57 -9.68 -33.14
N LEU A 225 -19.83 -10.47 -32.10
CA LEU A 225 -18.93 -11.52 -31.61
C LEU A 225 -19.49 -12.87 -32.01
N LYS A 226 -18.75 -13.62 -32.80
CA LYS A 226 -19.14 -14.96 -33.25
C LYS A 226 -18.05 -16.00 -33.05
N ALA A 227 -18.37 -17.10 -32.38
CA ALA A 227 -17.49 -18.26 -32.22
C ALA A 227 -18.19 -19.54 -32.65
N GLY A 228 -17.44 -20.46 -33.27
CA GLY A 228 -17.96 -21.78 -33.64
C GLY A 228 -18.22 -22.65 -32.41
N ASN A 229 -17.42 -22.49 -31.34
CA ASN A 229 -17.58 -23.17 -30.05
C ASN A 229 -18.00 -22.18 -28.95
N ASN A 230 -17.06 -21.58 -28.24
CA ASN A 230 -17.34 -20.87 -27.02
C ASN A 230 -16.98 -19.37 -27.11
N ILE A 231 -17.72 -18.54 -26.40
CA ILE A 231 -17.40 -17.14 -26.15
C ILE A 231 -17.21 -16.95 -24.64
N HIS A 232 -16.01 -16.52 -24.23
CA HIS A 232 -15.67 -16.17 -22.85
C HIS A 232 -15.40 -14.67 -22.75
N ILE A 233 -16.22 -13.95 -21.96
CA ILE A 233 -16.03 -12.54 -21.62
C ILE A 233 -15.74 -12.50 -20.12
N LEU A 234 -14.46 -12.30 -19.77
CA LEU A 234 -13.93 -12.51 -18.43
C LEU A 234 -13.30 -11.22 -17.89
N SER A 235 -13.38 -11.00 -16.59
CA SER A 235 -12.53 -10.01 -15.91
C SER A 235 -11.09 -10.50 -15.77
N SER A 236 -10.17 -9.56 -15.54
CA SER A 236 -8.80 -9.85 -15.12
C SER A 236 -8.61 -9.50 -13.66
N GLU A 237 -7.83 -10.29 -12.95
CA GLU A 237 -7.53 -10.06 -11.54
C GLU A 237 -6.43 -9.00 -11.37
N ASN A 238 -6.62 -8.11 -10.39
CA ASN A 238 -5.60 -7.23 -9.87
C ASN A 238 -5.28 -7.62 -8.44
N ARG A 239 -4.02 -7.69 -8.09
CA ARG A 239 -3.55 -8.07 -6.76
C ARG A 239 -2.63 -7.02 -6.18
N SER A 240 -2.84 -6.69 -4.92
CA SER A 240 -1.92 -5.86 -4.16
C SER A 240 -1.65 -6.51 -2.81
N THR A 241 -0.38 -6.62 -2.45
CA THR A 241 0.04 -7.12 -1.14
C THR A 241 1.02 -6.13 -0.54
N THR A 242 0.75 -5.70 0.69
CA THR A 242 1.65 -4.85 1.48
C THR A 242 1.94 -5.56 2.79
N ILE A 243 3.23 -5.71 3.11
CA ILE A 243 3.72 -6.26 4.37
C ILE A 243 4.58 -5.20 5.04
N GLU A 244 4.26 -4.88 6.29
CA GLU A 244 5.04 -3.95 7.11
C GLU A 244 5.51 -4.65 8.37
N ASP A 245 6.81 -4.54 8.65
CA ASP A 245 7.46 -5.08 9.84
C ASP A 245 8.14 -3.96 10.62
N TYR A 246 7.69 -3.74 11.84
CA TYR A 246 8.26 -2.74 12.75
C TYR A 246 8.93 -3.42 13.95
N LYS A 247 10.12 -2.92 14.32
CA LYS A 247 10.84 -3.35 15.52
C LYS A 247 11.44 -2.13 16.20
N ALA A 248 11.28 -2.03 17.53
CA ALA A 248 11.90 -1.01 18.34
C ALA A 248 12.50 -1.60 19.61
N LYS A 249 13.59 -1.01 20.07
CA LYS A 249 14.24 -1.34 21.33
C LYS A 249 14.79 -0.06 21.96
N SER A 250 14.66 0.05 23.27
CA SER A 250 15.30 1.13 24.03
C SER A 250 15.75 0.61 25.38
N GLY A 251 16.82 1.18 25.90
CA GLY A 251 17.28 0.92 27.26
C GLY A 251 18.09 2.10 27.75
N SER A 252 17.88 2.50 28.99
CA SER A 252 18.65 3.58 29.60
C SER A 252 18.74 3.39 31.10
N ILE A 253 19.83 3.93 31.65
CA ILE A 253 20.02 4.17 33.09
C ILE A 253 20.32 5.65 33.24
N GLY A 254 19.79 6.30 34.29
CA GLY A 254 20.00 7.71 34.42
C GLY A 254 19.61 8.29 35.79
N ALA A 255 19.89 9.56 35.95
CA ALA A 255 19.52 10.35 37.11
C ALA A 255 18.79 11.61 36.66
N SER A 256 17.85 12.04 37.47
CA SER A 256 17.16 13.32 37.35
C SER A 256 17.47 14.18 38.58
N ILE A 257 17.74 15.45 38.36
CA ILE A 257 18.02 16.43 39.44
C ILE A 257 17.08 17.62 39.26
N SER A 258 16.38 17.97 40.29
CA SER A 258 15.51 19.16 40.34
C SER A 258 15.69 19.86 41.68
N LYS A 259 15.07 21.03 41.84
CA LYS A 259 15.07 21.75 43.15
C LYS A 259 14.42 20.94 44.27
N GLY A 260 13.53 20.01 43.93
CA GLY A 260 12.85 19.13 44.90
C GLY A 260 13.59 17.84 45.24
N GLY A 261 14.82 17.65 44.73
CA GLY A 261 15.62 16.46 45.01
C GLY A 261 16.18 15.79 43.76
N TYR A 262 16.69 14.58 43.92
CA TYR A 262 17.21 13.78 42.85
C TYR A 262 16.49 12.42 42.77
N GLY A 263 16.54 11.82 41.60
CA GLY A 263 16.04 10.47 41.39
C GLY A 263 16.98 9.69 40.48
N ILE A 264 17.03 8.38 40.62
CA ILE A 264 17.76 7.50 39.73
C ILE A 264 16.79 6.49 39.11
N GLY A 265 17.07 6.02 37.91
CA GLY A 265 16.20 5.04 37.28
C GLY A 265 16.85 4.31 36.13
N ALA A 266 16.26 3.18 35.81
CA ALA A 266 16.60 2.39 34.64
C ALA A 266 15.32 2.04 33.88
N SER A 267 15.41 2.00 32.59
CA SER A 267 14.28 1.60 31.72
C SER A 267 14.74 0.69 30.59
N TYR A 268 13.87 -0.22 30.24
CA TYR A 268 14.03 -1.08 29.05
C TYR A 268 12.69 -1.21 28.35
N GLY A 269 12.69 -1.12 27.05
CA GLY A 269 11.50 -1.29 26.24
C GLY A 269 11.83 -2.01 24.93
N LYS A 270 10.89 -2.81 24.48
CA LYS A 270 10.91 -3.39 23.14
C LYS A 270 9.51 -3.45 22.56
N GLY A 271 9.42 -3.24 21.26
CA GLY A 271 8.19 -3.37 20.49
C GLY A 271 8.48 -4.06 19.17
N LYS A 272 7.49 -4.77 18.68
CA LYS A 272 7.46 -5.27 17.31
C LYS A 272 6.02 -5.29 16.82
N GLY A 273 5.83 -5.01 15.55
CA GLY A 273 4.55 -5.10 14.86
C GLY A 273 4.74 -5.70 13.49
N GLN A 274 3.71 -6.32 12.99
CA GLN A 274 3.61 -6.80 11.62
C GLN A 274 2.20 -6.53 11.13
N THR A 275 2.11 -5.93 9.95
CA THR A 275 0.85 -5.73 9.23
C THR A 275 0.95 -6.40 7.88
N GLU A 276 -0.07 -7.12 7.50
CA GLU A 276 -0.23 -7.73 6.18
C GLU A 276 -1.58 -7.30 5.61
N GLU A 277 -1.56 -6.63 4.47
CA GLU A 277 -2.74 -6.27 3.72
C GLU A 277 -2.67 -6.90 2.34
N THR A 278 -3.71 -7.64 1.95
CA THR A 278 -3.86 -8.22 0.62
C THR A 278 -5.20 -7.80 0.04
N THR A 279 -5.17 -7.24 -1.17
CA THR A 279 -6.36 -6.82 -1.90
C THR A 279 -6.40 -7.55 -3.25
N LEU A 280 -7.55 -8.10 -3.59
CA LEU A 280 -7.90 -8.66 -4.89
C LEU A 280 -9.06 -7.84 -5.43
N THR A 281 -8.88 -7.26 -6.62
CA THR A 281 -9.94 -6.56 -7.37
C THR A 281 -9.97 -7.07 -8.80
N HIS A 282 -11.00 -6.72 -9.54
CA HIS A 282 -11.19 -7.19 -10.91
C HIS A 282 -11.29 -6.01 -11.88
N THR A 283 -10.58 -6.12 -13.00
CA THR A 283 -10.76 -5.26 -14.19
C THR A 283 -11.75 -5.95 -15.11
N PRO A 284 -12.95 -5.42 -15.30
CA PRO A 284 -13.96 -6.05 -16.14
C PRO A 284 -13.58 -6.03 -17.62
N SER A 285 -14.12 -6.97 -18.40
CA SER A 285 -14.23 -6.78 -19.84
C SER A 285 -15.48 -5.96 -20.16
N ASP A 286 -15.35 -4.97 -21.05
CA ASP A 286 -16.45 -4.07 -21.42
C ASP A 286 -16.72 -4.14 -22.94
N ILE A 287 -17.87 -4.66 -23.30
CA ILE A 287 -18.36 -4.76 -24.67
C ILE A 287 -19.50 -3.77 -24.82
N THR A 288 -19.21 -2.59 -25.37
CA THR A 288 -20.19 -1.49 -25.41
C THR A 288 -20.43 -1.02 -26.85
N ALA A 289 -21.65 -1.24 -27.35
CA ALA A 289 -22.10 -0.72 -28.63
C ALA A 289 -23.07 0.47 -28.44
N LYS A 290 -23.04 1.42 -29.38
CA LYS A 290 -24.05 2.48 -29.40
C LYS A 290 -25.42 1.93 -29.81
N ASP A 291 -25.46 1.01 -30.77
CA ASP A 291 -26.70 0.43 -31.29
C ASP A 291 -26.82 -1.04 -30.89
N THR A 292 -26.16 -1.95 -31.56
CA THR A 292 -26.39 -3.39 -31.37
C THR A 292 -25.17 -4.14 -30.89
N VAL A 293 -25.33 -5.02 -29.89
CA VAL A 293 -24.39 -6.10 -29.60
C VAL A 293 -25.04 -7.42 -29.94
N SER A 294 -24.35 -8.21 -30.75
CA SER A 294 -24.73 -9.59 -31.10
C SER A 294 -23.66 -10.57 -30.67
N LEU A 295 -24.03 -11.51 -29.81
CA LEU A 295 -23.18 -12.65 -29.40
C LEU A 295 -23.75 -13.92 -30.05
N SER A 296 -22.91 -14.71 -30.67
CA SER A 296 -23.30 -15.99 -31.27
C SER A 296 -22.23 -17.07 -31.04
N SER A 297 -22.49 -18.05 -30.21
CA SER A 297 -21.62 -19.21 -29.98
C SER A 297 -22.31 -20.53 -30.35
N GLY A 298 -21.53 -21.49 -30.86
CA GLY A 298 -22.05 -22.83 -31.16
C GLY A 298 -22.37 -23.61 -29.89
N ASN A 299 -21.62 -23.43 -28.83
CA ASN A 299 -21.78 -24.09 -27.54
C ASN A 299 -22.08 -23.09 -26.43
N ASP A 300 -21.08 -22.68 -25.68
CA ASP A 300 -21.26 -21.89 -24.45
C ASP A 300 -20.92 -20.43 -24.66
N THR A 301 -21.69 -19.54 -24.01
CA THR A 301 -21.32 -18.16 -23.76
C THR A 301 -21.22 -17.91 -22.26
N LEU A 302 -20.02 -17.63 -21.77
CA LEU A 302 -19.75 -17.27 -20.37
C LEU A 302 -19.39 -15.79 -20.28
N ILE A 303 -20.15 -15.04 -19.49
CA ILE A 303 -19.83 -13.66 -19.09
C ILE A 303 -19.55 -13.69 -17.58
N ARG A 304 -18.28 -13.54 -17.18
CA ARG A 304 -17.91 -13.52 -15.77
C ARG A 304 -17.09 -12.28 -15.44
N GLY A 305 -17.66 -11.42 -14.59
CA GLY A 305 -17.06 -10.11 -14.26
C GLY A 305 -16.94 -9.18 -15.47
N GLY A 306 -17.77 -9.38 -16.50
CA GLY A 306 -17.81 -8.58 -17.72
C GLY A 306 -19.11 -7.81 -17.88
N THR A 307 -19.09 -6.82 -18.77
CA THR A 307 -20.25 -5.98 -19.11
C THR A 307 -20.52 -6.08 -20.61
N VAL A 308 -21.78 -6.24 -20.99
CA VAL A 308 -22.25 -6.19 -22.38
C VAL A 308 -23.40 -5.20 -22.47
N LYS A 309 -23.23 -4.12 -23.24
CA LYS A 309 -24.19 -3.01 -23.34
C LYS A 309 -24.45 -2.61 -24.78
N GLY A 310 -25.68 -2.22 -25.09
CA GLY A 310 -26.13 -1.65 -26.36
C GLY A 310 -27.58 -1.23 -26.29
N ASN A 311 -28.07 -0.49 -27.27
CA ASN A 311 -29.53 -0.24 -27.37
C ASN A 311 -30.27 -1.56 -27.58
N LYS A 312 -29.65 -2.51 -28.30
CA LYS A 312 -30.15 -3.86 -28.50
C LYS A 312 -29.02 -4.85 -28.21
N VAL A 313 -29.26 -5.82 -27.34
CA VAL A 313 -28.33 -6.93 -27.06
C VAL A 313 -29.02 -8.22 -27.41
N THR A 314 -28.39 -9.02 -28.26
CA THR A 314 -28.86 -10.36 -28.65
C THR A 314 -27.76 -11.37 -28.35
N ALA A 315 -28.15 -12.50 -27.77
CA ALA A 315 -27.25 -13.62 -27.52
C ALA A 315 -27.89 -14.93 -28.04
N ASN A 316 -27.13 -15.70 -28.81
CA ASN A 316 -27.52 -17.03 -29.26
C ASN A 316 -26.38 -17.99 -28.89
N ALA A 317 -26.67 -18.94 -28.02
CA ALA A 317 -25.70 -19.92 -27.52
C ALA A 317 -26.42 -21.21 -27.14
N GLY A 318 -25.70 -22.31 -27.15
CA GLY A 318 -26.22 -23.59 -26.64
C GLY A 318 -26.50 -23.48 -25.13
N ARG A 319 -25.59 -22.80 -24.37
CA ARG A 319 -25.76 -22.47 -22.96
C ARG A 319 -25.19 -21.07 -22.68
N MET A 320 -25.87 -20.30 -21.83
CA MET A 320 -25.41 -18.99 -21.41
C MET A 320 -25.30 -18.91 -19.90
N SER A 321 -24.13 -18.45 -19.40
CA SER A 321 -23.89 -18.17 -17.98
C SER A 321 -23.45 -16.73 -17.81
N ILE A 322 -24.01 -16.05 -16.81
CA ILE A 322 -23.62 -14.70 -16.41
C ILE A 322 -23.30 -14.74 -14.92
N GLU A 323 -22.05 -14.41 -14.57
CA GLU A 323 -21.52 -14.50 -13.22
C GLU A 323 -20.87 -13.19 -12.80
N SER A 324 -20.96 -12.85 -11.52
CA SER A 324 -20.24 -11.72 -10.93
C SER A 324 -18.98 -12.18 -10.24
N GLU A 325 -17.95 -11.34 -10.26
CA GLU A 325 -16.74 -11.53 -9.47
C GLU A 325 -16.80 -10.70 -8.18
N GLN A 326 -16.11 -11.16 -7.16
CA GLN A 326 -16.06 -10.51 -5.85
C GLN A 326 -14.66 -10.00 -5.54
N ASP A 327 -14.56 -8.72 -5.24
CA ASP A 327 -13.36 -8.13 -4.68
C ASP A 327 -13.17 -8.61 -3.24
N LYS A 328 -11.90 -8.82 -2.85
CA LYS A 328 -11.53 -9.29 -1.52
C LYS A 328 -10.45 -8.43 -0.93
N LYS A 329 -10.60 -8.08 0.34
CA LYS A 329 -9.58 -7.41 1.11
C LYS A 329 -9.37 -8.14 2.42
N ASN A 330 -8.12 -8.58 2.65
CA ASN A 330 -7.70 -9.18 3.90
C ASN A 330 -6.71 -8.26 4.60
N TYR A 331 -6.92 -8.05 5.88
CA TYR A 331 -6.04 -7.27 6.73
C TYR A 331 -5.72 -8.06 8.00
N LYS A 332 -4.44 -8.17 8.30
CA LYS A 332 -3.95 -8.80 9.53
C LYS A 332 -2.96 -7.87 10.19
N GLU A 333 -3.12 -7.66 11.49
CA GLU A 333 -2.18 -6.91 12.31
C GLU A 333 -1.83 -7.70 13.56
N LYS A 334 -0.55 -7.71 13.88
CA LYS A 334 -0.02 -8.28 15.12
C LYS A 334 0.99 -7.30 15.70
N SER A 335 0.81 -6.94 16.96
CA SER A 335 1.78 -6.14 17.68
C SER A 335 2.09 -6.74 19.05
N LYS A 336 3.31 -6.53 19.50
CA LYS A 336 3.75 -6.91 20.85
C LYS A 336 4.65 -5.82 21.39
N THR A 337 4.34 -5.37 22.58
CA THR A 337 5.16 -4.43 23.32
C THR A 337 5.47 -4.99 24.69
N SER A 338 6.63 -4.68 25.21
CA SER A 338 6.99 -4.94 26.61
C SER A 338 7.96 -3.88 27.11
N GLY A 339 7.79 -3.47 28.35
CA GLY A 339 8.65 -2.49 28.99
C GLY A 339 8.77 -2.77 30.47
N LEU A 340 9.90 -2.36 31.02
CA LEU A 340 10.17 -2.36 32.46
C LEU A 340 10.85 -1.04 32.78
N SER A 341 10.42 -0.39 33.86
CA SER A 341 11.13 0.73 34.44
C SER A 341 11.21 0.59 35.95
N ILE A 342 12.35 0.99 36.49
CA ILE A 342 12.64 1.02 37.92
C ILE A 342 13.11 2.42 38.23
N SER A 343 12.56 3.04 39.24
CA SER A 343 12.98 4.38 39.71
C SER A 343 12.98 4.47 41.23
N TYR A 344 13.88 5.27 41.71
CA TYR A 344 14.03 5.59 43.14
C TYR A 344 14.24 7.10 43.31
N THR A 345 13.54 7.66 44.28
CA THR A 345 13.71 9.04 44.75
C THR A 345 13.89 9.00 46.27
N PRO A 346 14.89 9.66 46.87
CA PRO A 346 15.09 9.70 48.30
C PRO A 346 13.82 10.14 49.06
N GLY A 347 13.50 9.45 50.12
CA GLY A 347 12.26 9.67 50.86
C GLY A 347 11.00 9.01 50.29
N SER A 348 11.14 8.27 49.20
CA SER A 348 10.06 7.52 48.57
C SER A 348 10.41 6.03 48.40
N ALA A 349 9.42 5.18 48.29
CA ALA A 349 9.64 3.78 47.92
C ALA A 349 10.20 3.61 46.53
N VAL A 350 10.93 2.55 46.27
CA VAL A 350 11.33 2.15 44.91
C VAL A 350 10.07 1.88 44.08
N THR A 351 9.97 2.52 42.94
CA THR A 351 8.85 2.30 42.01
C THR A 351 9.31 1.36 40.91
N VAL A 352 8.61 0.24 40.73
CA VAL A 352 8.80 -0.69 39.63
C VAL A 352 7.53 -0.66 38.78
N SER A 353 7.65 -0.39 37.49
CA SER A 353 6.54 -0.46 36.57
C SER A 353 6.92 -1.28 35.35
N GLY A 354 6.04 -2.14 34.91
CA GLY A 354 6.24 -2.98 33.74
C GLY A 354 4.92 -3.31 33.07
N GLY A 355 4.95 -3.50 31.77
CA GLY A 355 3.78 -3.83 30.98
C GLY A 355 4.11 -4.73 29.79
N LYS A 356 3.13 -5.54 29.40
CA LYS A 356 3.15 -6.29 28.17
C LYS A 356 1.83 -6.01 27.44
N GLY A 357 1.92 -5.65 26.17
CA GLY A 357 0.78 -5.51 25.26
C GLY A 357 0.89 -6.53 24.11
N LYS A 358 -0.27 -7.00 23.65
CA LYS A 358 -0.41 -7.83 22.45
C LYS A 358 -1.44 -7.18 21.53
#